data_879711efa6782a5232bfa705108e7cb4
#
_entry.id   879711efa6782a5232bfa705108e7cb4
#
_cell.length_a   1.000
_cell.length_b   1.000
_cell.length_c   1.000
_cell.angle_alpha   90.00
_cell.angle_beta   90.00
_cell.angle_gamma   90.00
#
_symmetry.space_group_name_H-M   'P 1'
#
loop_
_entity.id
_entity.type
_entity.pdbx_description
1 polymer ?
#
loop_
_entity_poly.entity_id
_entity_poly.type
_entity_poly.pdbx_seq_one_letter_code
_entity_poly.pdbx_strand_id
1 'polypeptide(L)'
;MPKTSKRTQANREIYEAIKAKIHAPAEAIAALRGYKQPKFDQSVEVVCSLGIDPKQADQQVRGSISMPKGTGKTARVICFCGDDKVAAAKEAGALEAGGAELVEKVNGGWMDFDVAIASPDQMRVVSPLGRVLGPKGLMPSPKAGTVTPDVVPAVQEFSAGKVEYRN
;
A
#
# COMPACT_ATOMS: atom_id res chain seq x y z
N MET A 1 8.63 36.61 14.28
CA MET A 1 8.05 35.27 14.41
C MET A 1 6.73 35.22 13.65
N PRO A 2 6.45 34.17 12.88
CA PRO A 2 5.17 34.06 12.18
C PRO A 2 4.03 34.03 13.19
N LYS A 3 2.97 34.79 12.92
CA LYS A 3 1.83 34.95 13.79
C LYS A 3 1.01 33.65 13.84
N THR A 4 0.98 32.96 14.96
CA THR A 4 0.25 31.70 15.14
C THR A 4 -1.27 31.94 15.02
N SER A 5 -1.98 31.10 14.28
CA SER A 5 -3.44 31.23 14.12
C SER A 5 -4.17 31.01 15.45
N LYS A 6 -5.35 31.60 15.62
CA LYS A 6 -6.21 31.42 16.83
C LYS A 6 -6.56 29.93 17.04
N ARG A 7 -6.72 29.14 15.93
CA ARG A 7 -6.98 27.71 16.02
C ARG A 7 -5.76 26.98 16.58
N THR A 8 -4.56 27.29 16.07
CA THR A 8 -3.32 26.65 16.52
C THR A 8 -3.03 26.96 17.98
N GLN A 9 -3.33 28.17 18.45
CA GLN A 9 -3.19 28.53 19.86
C GLN A 9 -4.11 27.68 20.73
N ALA A 10 -5.41 27.64 20.41
CA ALA A 10 -6.39 26.84 21.15
C ALA A 10 -6.04 25.34 21.18
N ASN A 11 -5.58 24.78 20.04
CA ASN A 11 -5.17 23.38 19.97
C ASN A 11 -3.88 23.11 20.75
N ARG A 12 -2.99 24.09 20.87
CA ARG A 12 -1.78 23.98 21.68
C ARG A 12 -2.11 23.88 23.17
N GLU A 13 -3.08 24.62 23.66
CA GLU A 13 -3.54 24.54 25.05
C GLU A 13 -4.07 23.15 25.37
N ILE A 14 -4.90 22.57 24.48
CA ILE A 14 -5.39 21.20 24.62
C ILE A 14 -4.22 20.19 24.60
N TYR A 15 -3.30 20.34 23.67
CA TYR A 15 -2.12 19.46 23.58
C TYR A 15 -1.27 19.51 24.84
N GLU A 16 -0.97 20.69 25.37
CA GLU A 16 -0.19 20.85 26.61
C GLU A 16 -0.82 20.13 27.80
N ALA A 17 -2.16 20.09 27.87
CA ALA A 17 -2.88 19.40 28.93
C ALA A 17 -2.79 17.86 28.86
N ILE A 18 -2.60 17.30 27.66
CA ILE A 18 -2.64 15.84 27.43
C ILE A 18 -1.28 15.21 27.15
N LYS A 19 -0.28 15.98 26.68
CA LYS A 19 1.02 15.47 26.21
C LYS A 19 1.82 14.68 27.24
N ALA A 20 1.62 14.94 28.52
CA ALA A 20 2.36 14.32 29.62
C ALA A 20 1.82 12.92 30.00
N LYS A 21 0.70 12.50 29.46
CA LYS A 21 0.05 11.23 29.78
C LYS A 21 0.09 10.26 28.59
N ILE A 22 0.25 8.99 28.91
CA ILE A 22 0.04 7.90 27.96
C ILE A 22 -1.48 7.62 27.95
N HIS A 23 -2.07 7.65 26.78
CA HIS A 23 -3.51 7.45 26.59
C HIS A 23 -3.79 6.09 25.96
N ALA A 24 -4.86 5.43 26.38
CA ALA A 24 -5.41 4.30 25.65
C ALA A 24 -5.94 4.76 24.28
N PRO A 25 -5.98 3.88 23.25
CA PRO A 25 -6.39 4.28 21.90
C PRO A 25 -7.75 5.00 21.84
N ALA A 26 -8.73 4.54 22.61
CA ALA A 26 -10.05 5.18 22.67
C ALA A 26 -10.01 6.61 23.27
N GLU A 27 -9.21 6.80 24.32
CA GLU A 27 -9.00 8.12 24.94
C GLU A 27 -8.25 9.07 24.01
N ALA A 28 -7.24 8.57 23.29
CA ALA A 28 -6.50 9.33 22.29
C ALA A 28 -7.42 9.83 21.16
N ILE A 29 -8.33 8.98 20.67
CA ILE A 29 -9.33 9.36 19.65
C ILE A 29 -10.31 10.40 20.22
N ALA A 30 -10.75 10.25 21.47
CA ALA A 30 -11.62 11.22 22.12
C ALA A 30 -10.92 12.58 22.26
N ALA A 31 -9.64 12.58 22.65
CA ALA A 31 -8.81 13.78 22.73
C ALA A 31 -8.65 14.48 21.36
N LEU A 32 -8.39 13.71 20.29
CA LEU A 32 -8.31 14.24 18.93
C LEU A 32 -9.61 14.93 18.47
N ARG A 33 -10.77 14.40 18.86
CA ARG A 33 -12.07 15.02 18.57
C ARG A 33 -12.28 16.35 19.33
N GLY A 34 -11.61 16.54 20.45
CA GLY A 34 -11.63 17.77 21.23
C GLY A 34 -10.87 18.94 20.59
N TYR A 35 -9.99 18.68 19.63
CA TYR A 35 -9.28 19.73 18.92
C TYR A 35 -10.22 20.57 18.05
N LYS A 36 -9.90 21.86 17.92
CA LYS A 36 -10.64 22.76 17.02
C LYS A 36 -10.40 22.36 15.57
N GLN A 37 -11.43 21.84 14.94
CA GLN A 37 -11.38 21.29 13.58
C GLN A 37 -11.23 22.37 12.50
N PRO A 38 -10.56 22.10 11.38
CA PRO A 38 -10.61 22.91 10.16
C PRO A 38 -11.97 22.73 9.45
N LYS A 39 -12.14 23.43 8.33
CA LYS A 39 -13.36 23.34 7.51
C LYS A 39 -13.30 22.22 6.44
N PHE A 40 -12.28 21.36 6.46
CA PHE A 40 -12.11 20.24 5.55
C PHE A 40 -11.91 18.95 6.34
N ASP A 41 -12.16 17.81 5.69
CA ASP A 41 -11.95 16.49 6.27
C ASP A 41 -10.47 16.24 6.49
N GLN A 42 -10.11 15.81 7.70
CA GLN A 42 -8.74 15.54 8.10
C GLN A 42 -8.44 14.04 8.04
N SER A 43 -7.21 13.71 7.67
CA SER A 43 -6.67 12.35 7.82
C SER A 43 -6.15 12.14 9.24
N VAL A 44 -6.37 10.94 9.75
CA VAL A 44 -5.78 10.48 11.02
C VAL A 44 -4.69 9.46 10.68
N GLU A 45 -3.49 9.73 11.16
CA GLU A 45 -2.33 8.87 10.94
C GLU A 45 -1.88 8.27 12.27
N VAL A 46 -1.48 6.99 12.23
CA VAL A 46 -0.89 6.29 13.37
C VAL A 46 0.57 5.99 13.04
N VAL A 47 1.47 6.43 13.90
CA VAL A 47 2.92 6.17 13.78
C VAL A 47 3.36 5.27 14.91
N CYS A 48 3.97 4.14 14.57
CA CYS A 48 4.50 3.18 15.53
C CYS A 48 6.03 3.15 15.48
N SER A 49 6.69 3.35 16.62
CA SER A 49 8.12 3.10 16.75
C SER A 49 8.33 1.61 17.06
N LEU A 50 8.90 0.88 16.10
CA LEU A 50 9.02 -0.58 16.20
C LEU A 50 10.28 -1.05 16.96
N GLY A 51 11.23 -0.15 17.25
CA GLY A 51 12.50 -0.51 17.90
C GLY A 51 13.43 -1.37 17.05
N ILE A 52 13.31 -1.30 15.72
CA ILE A 52 14.11 -2.05 14.75
C ILE A 52 15.15 -1.16 14.06
N ASP A 53 16.27 -1.76 13.64
CA ASP A 53 17.27 -1.11 12.79
C ASP A 53 17.07 -1.55 11.33
N PRO A 54 16.54 -0.67 10.44
CA PRO A 54 16.27 -1.01 9.04
C PRO A 54 17.54 -1.29 8.22
N LYS A 55 18.73 -1.00 8.72
CA LYS A 55 20.01 -1.30 8.07
C LYS A 55 20.42 -2.77 8.22
N GLN A 56 19.87 -3.45 9.22
CA GLN A 56 20.17 -4.87 9.47
C GLN A 56 19.18 -5.74 8.72
N ALA A 57 19.69 -6.66 7.91
CA ALA A 57 18.87 -7.51 7.03
C ALA A 57 17.92 -8.45 7.78
N ASP A 58 18.29 -8.86 9.00
CA ASP A 58 17.49 -9.70 9.89
C ASP A 58 16.34 -8.96 10.60
N GLN A 59 16.43 -7.62 10.65
CA GLN A 59 15.43 -6.76 11.26
C GLN A 59 14.50 -6.10 10.24
N GLN A 60 14.67 -6.42 8.96
CA GLN A 60 13.78 -5.92 7.91
C GLN A 60 12.41 -6.58 7.99
N VAL A 61 11.37 -5.74 8.07
CA VAL A 61 9.97 -6.17 8.08
C VAL A 61 9.35 -5.89 6.71
N ARG A 62 8.94 -6.94 6.02
CA ARG A 62 8.25 -6.85 4.73
C ARG A 62 7.19 -7.93 4.64
N GLY A 63 6.01 -7.56 4.18
CA GLY A 63 4.92 -8.51 4.00
C GLY A 63 3.69 -7.85 3.37
N SER A 64 2.59 -8.56 3.38
CA SER A 64 1.30 -8.03 2.96
C SER A 64 0.21 -8.45 3.95
N ILE A 65 -0.78 -7.61 4.11
CA ILE A 65 -1.92 -7.83 5.00
C ILE A 65 -3.22 -7.44 4.31
N SER A 66 -4.24 -8.29 4.42
CA SER A 66 -5.59 -7.98 3.95
C SER A 66 -6.33 -7.23 5.06
N MET A 67 -6.84 -6.05 4.75
CA MET A 67 -7.64 -5.29 5.70
C MET A 67 -9.06 -5.88 5.79
N PRO A 68 -9.61 -6.11 7.00
CA PRO A 68 -10.93 -6.77 7.18
C PRO A 68 -12.09 -6.03 6.49
N LYS A 69 -11.98 -4.73 6.34
CA LYS A 69 -12.99 -3.87 5.68
C LYS A 69 -12.47 -3.21 4.41
N GLY A 70 -11.34 -3.72 3.87
CA GLY A 70 -10.65 -3.10 2.74
C GLY A 70 -10.02 -1.74 3.11
N THR A 71 -9.50 -1.06 2.11
CA THR A 71 -8.87 0.27 2.24
C THR A 71 -9.80 1.42 1.81
N GLY A 72 -11.05 1.12 1.43
CA GLY A 72 -11.96 2.09 0.84
C GLY A 72 -11.61 2.52 -0.60
N LYS A 73 -10.53 1.97 -1.16
CA LYS A 73 -10.10 2.18 -2.55
C LYS A 73 -9.93 0.82 -3.23
N THR A 74 -10.41 0.71 -4.46
CA THR A 74 -10.14 -0.46 -5.31
C THR A 74 -8.80 -0.24 -6.01
N ALA A 75 -7.85 -1.13 -5.77
CA ALA A 75 -6.55 -1.08 -6.43
C ALA A 75 -6.69 -1.59 -7.88
N ARG A 76 -6.01 -0.92 -8.80
CA ARG A 76 -5.91 -1.36 -10.19
C ARG A 76 -4.81 -2.40 -10.30
N VAL A 77 -5.20 -3.64 -10.45
CA VAL A 77 -4.28 -4.78 -10.46
C VAL A 77 -4.00 -5.22 -11.89
N ILE A 78 -2.73 -5.45 -12.22
CA ILE A 78 -2.34 -6.15 -13.45
C ILE A 78 -1.73 -7.50 -13.11
N CYS A 79 -1.87 -8.46 -14.03
CA CYS A 79 -1.41 -9.83 -13.80
C CYS A 79 -0.54 -10.32 -14.96
N PHE A 80 0.71 -10.64 -14.67
CA PHE A 80 1.62 -11.32 -15.58
C PHE A 80 1.46 -12.83 -15.42
N CYS A 81 0.74 -13.45 -16.35
CA CYS A 81 0.44 -14.89 -16.32
C CYS A 81 0.51 -15.50 -17.72
N GLY A 82 0.50 -16.83 -17.79
CA GLY A 82 0.37 -17.55 -19.05
C GLY A 82 -1.04 -17.38 -19.63
N ASP A 83 -1.16 -17.65 -20.94
CA ASP A 83 -2.40 -17.45 -21.71
C ASP A 83 -3.58 -18.26 -21.17
N ASP A 84 -3.30 -19.41 -20.54
CA ASP A 84 -4.27 -20.26 -19.86
C ASP A 84 -4.99 -19.58 -18.67
N LYS A 85 -4.37 -18.59 -18.04
CA LYS A 85 -4.88 -17.89 -16.85
C LYS A 85 -5.38 -16.47 -17.11
N VAL A 86 -5.19 -15.95 -18.32
CA VAL A 86 -5.54 -14.58 -18.69
C VAL A 86 -7.04 -14.31 -18.49
N ALA A 87 -7.90 -15.20 -19.00
CA ALA A 87 -9.35 -15.04 -18.86
C ALA A 87 -9.78 -15.03 -17.38
N ALA A 88 -9.30 -16.02 -16.62
CA ALA A 88 -9.62 -16.13 -15.18
C ALA A 88 -9.10 -14.93 -14.35
N ALA A 89 -7.92 -14.40 -14.68
CA ALA A 89 -7.38 -13.22 -14.01
C ALA A 89 -8.20 -11.96 -14.29
N LYS A 90 -8.69 -11.79 -15.52
CA LYS A 90 -9.58 -10.68 -15.89
C LYS A 90 -10.95 -10.79 -15.20
N GLU A 91 -11.52 -11.99 -15.16
CA GLU A 91 -12.77 -12.26 -14.41
C GLU A 91 -12.62 -12.01 -12.91
N ALA A 92 -11.43 -12.26 -12.36
CA ALA A 92 -11.10 -11.98 -10.95
C ALA A 92 -10.94 -10.47 -10.64
N GLY A 93 -10.95 -9.60 -11.65
CA GLY A 93 -10.87 -8.15 -11.49
C GLY A 93 -9.53 -7.52 -11.87
N ALA A 94 -8.64 -8.25 -12.58
CA ALA A 94 -7.44 -7.64 -13.12
C ALA A 94 -7.79 -6.65 -14.24
N LEU A 95 -7.21 -5.45 -14.21
CA LEU A 95 -7.36 -4.43 -15.24
C LEU A 95 -6.81 -4.94 -16.59
N GLU A 96 -5.64 -5.57 -16.53
CA GLU A 96 -4.99 -6.22 -17.66
C GLU A 96 -4.30 -7.51 -17.17
N ALA A 97 -4.32 -8.52 -18.03
CA ALA A 97 -3.63 -9.78 -17.78
C ALA A 97 -2.96 -10.27 -19.08
N GLY A 98 -1.75 -10.79 -18.98
CA GLY A 98 -1.02 -11.28 -20.15
C GLY A 98 0.44 -11.59 -19.84
N GLY A 99 1.17 -12.04 -20.85
CA GLY A 99 2.59 -12.36 -20.80
C GLY A 99 3.47 -11.26 -21.39
N ALA A 100 4.19 -11.59 -22.47
CA ALA A 100 5.14 -10.69 -23.13
C ALA A 100 4.51 -9.39 -23.65
N GLU A 101 3.29 -9.44 -24.18
CA GLU A 101 2.57 -8.28 -24.70
C GLU A 101 2.34 -7.21 -23.62
N LEU A 102 1.97 -7.66 -22.41
CA LEU A 102 1.78 -6.76 -21.26
C LEU A 102 3.12 -6.17 -20.82
N VAL A 103 4.20 -6.94 -20.88
CA VAL A 103 5.56 -6.46 -20.59
C VAL A 103 5.97 -5.37 -21.58
N GLU A 104 5.72 -5.54 -22.87
CA GLU A 104 6.00 -4.51 -23.89
C GLU A 104 5.19 -3.24 -23.66
N LYS A 105 3.91 -3.37 -23.32
CA LYS A 105 3.01 -2.25 -22.99
C LYS A 105 3.55 -1.44 -21.81
N VAL A 106 3.97 -2.10 -20.74
CA VAL A 106 4.57 -1.45 -19.56
C VAL A 106 5.92 -0.83 -19.88
N ASN A 107 6.76 -1.52 -20.66
CA ASN A 107 8.06 -0.98 -21.08
C ASN A 107 7.90 0.26 -21.98
N GLY A 108 6.82 0.33 -22.76
CA GLY A 108 6.42 1.49 -23.55
C GLY A 108 5.94 2.70 -22.73
N GLY A 109 5.93 2.57 -21.38
CA GLY A 109 5.60 3.68 -20.47
C GLY A 109 4.19 3.64 -19.88
N TRP A 110 3.39 2.63 -20.20
CA TRP A 110 2.07 2.49 -19.58
C TRP A 110 2.19 2.05 -18.11
N MET A 111 1.71 2.90 -17.19
CA MET A 111 1.87 2.73 -15.74
C MET A 111 0.57 3.01 -14.97
N ASP A 112 -0.57 2.84 -15.63
CA ASP A 112 -1.87 3.16 -15.04
C ASP A 112 -2.44 2.02 -14.18
N PHE A 113 -1.61 1.53 -13.25
CA PHE A 113 -1.94 0.49 -12.29
C PHE A 113 -1.25 0.73 -10.95
N ASP A 114 -1.78 0.11 -9.90
CA ASP A 114 -1.32 0.29 -8.52
C ASP A 114 -0.59 -0.94 -7.98
N VAL A 115 -0.90 -2.13 -8.51
CA VAL A 115 -0.30 -3.41 -8.10
C VAL A 115 -0.03 -4.28 -9.32
N ALA A 116 1.14 -4.92 -9.37
CA ALA A 116 1.50 -5.92 -10.37
C ALA A 116 1.67 -7.29 -9.71
N ILE A 117 0.93 -8.27 -10.19
CA ILE A 117 1.03 -9.68 -9.77
C ILE A 117 1.70 -10.47 -10.89
N ALA A 118 2.49 -11.47 -10.55
CA ALA A 118 3.14 -12.33 -11.52
C ALA A 118 3.09 -13.79 -11.10
N SER A 119 2.90 -14.68 -12.06
CA SER A 119 3.19 -16.09 -11.85
C SER A 119 4.72 -16.32 -11.83
N PRO A 120 5.23 -17.29 -11.07
CA PRO A 120 6.66 -17.56 -10.99
C PRO A 120 7.31 -17.80 -12.36
N ASP A 121 6.58 -18.45 -13.26
CA ASP A 121 7.05 -18.77 -14.62
C ASP A 121 7.26 -17.52 -15.47
N GLN A 122 6.43 -16.49 -15.28
CA GLN A 122 6.50 -15.22 -16.01
C GLN A 122 7.57 -14.27 -15.46
N MET A 123 8.15 -14.55 -14.31
CA MET A 123 9.16 -13.68 -13.70
C MET A 123 10.40 -13.47 -14.58
N ARG A 124 10.73 -14.44 -15.45
CA ARG A 124 11.81 -14.26 -16.44
C ARG A 124 11.50 -13.12 -17.41
N VAL A 125 10.26 -13.05 -17.87
CA VAL A 125 9.78 -12.04 -18.85
C VAL A 125 9.58 -10.68 -18.18
N VAL A 126 9.15 -10.67 -16.92
CA VAL A 126 8.92 -9.46 -16.12
C VAL A 126 10.23 -8.85 -15.58
N SER A 127 11.28 -9.65 -15.39
CA SER A 127 12.56 -9.23 -14.81
C SER A 127 13.17 -7.97 -15.46
N PRO A 128 13.17 -7.78 -16.78
CA PRO A 128 13.67 -6.58 -17.43
C PRO A 128 12.95 -5.29 -16.99
N LEU A 129 11.67 -5.40 -16.60
CA LEU A 129 10.90 -4.27 -16.08
C LEU A 129 11.38 -3.77 -14.71
N GLY A 130 12.29 -4.48 -14.06
CA GLY A 130 12.84 -4.10 -12.76
C GLY A 130 13.44 -2.70 -12.72
N ARG A 131 14.00 -2.22 -13.83
CA ARG A 131 14.53 -0.85 -13.96
C ARG A 131 13.44 0.22 -13.96
N VAL A 132 12.24 -0.13 -14.39
CA VAL A 132 11.08 0.77 -14.51
C VAL A 132 10.16 0.65 -13.31
N LEU A 133 9.84 -0.58 -12.88
CA LEU A 133 8.92 -0.87 -11.78
C LEU A 133 9.59 -0.79 -10.41
N GLY A 134 10.89 -1.09 -10.33
CA GLY A 134 11.64 -1.13 -9.06
C GLY A 134 11.63 0.22 -8.32
N PRO A 135 12.05 1.33 -8.95
CA PRO A 135 12.05 2.65 -8.30
C PRO A 135 10.66 3.12 -7.86
N LYS A 136 9.60 2.64 -8.54
CA LYS A 136 8.21 2.95 -8.22
C LYS A 136 7.59 2.02 -7.16
N GLY A 137 8.32 0.98 -6.75
CA GLY A 137 7.81 -0.01 -5.80
C GLY A 137 6.75 -0.95 -6.37
N LEU A 138 6.58 -1.02 -7.70
CA LEU A 138 5.57 -1.82 -8.39
C LEU A 138 6.09 -3.19 -8.86
N MET A 139 7.35 -3.51 -8.59
CA MET A 139 7.94 -4.79 -9.01
C MET A 139 7.37 -5.95 -8.20
N PRO A 140 6.83 -7.01 -8.87
CA PRO A 140 6.35 -8.20 -8.18
C PRO A 140 7.43 -8.85 -7.31
N SER A 141 7.07 -9.30 -6.12
CA SER A 141 7.99 -9.91 -5.17
C SER A 141 7.33 -11.05 -4.38
N PRO A 142 8.01 -12.21 -4.21
CA PRO A 142 7.51 -13.29 -3.37
C PRO A 142 7.26 -12.86 -1.93
N LYS A 143 8.13 -11.98 -1.38
CA LYS A 143 8.00 -11.48 0.00
C LYS A 143 6.76 -10.60 0.20
N ALA A 144 6.31 -9.92 -0.85
CA ALA A 144 5.08 -9.13 -0.85
C ALA A 144 3.82 -9.95 -1.17
N GLY A 145 3.99 -11.24 -1.50
CA GLY A 145 2.90 -12.11 -1.92
C GLY A 145 2.33 -11.78 -3.31
N THR A 146 3.04 -10.97 -4.09
CA THR A 146 2.66 -10.59 -5.46
C THR A 146 3.24 -11.53 -6.52
N VAL A 147 4.09 -12.48 -6.13
CA VAL A 147 4.53 -13.57 -6.97
C VAL A 147 3.96 -14.88 -6.41
N THR A 148 3.00 -15.47 -7.12
CA THR A 148 2.30 -16.68 -6.70
C THR A 148 1.86 -17.51 -7.90
N PRO A 149 1.85 -18.87 -7.80
CA PRO A 149 1.27 -19.72 -8.82
C PRO A 149 -0.25 -19.53 -8.96
N ASP A 150 -0.92 -19.19 -7.85
CA ASP A 150 -2.36 -18.98 -7.80
C ASP A 150 -2.68 -17.48 -7.95
N VAL A 151 -2.64 -17.03 -9.21
CA VAL A 151 -2.82 -15.60 -9.54
C VAL A 151 -4.24 -15.11 -9.34
N VAL A 152 -5.26 -15.97 -9.51
CA VAL A 152 -6.68 -15.58 -9.41
C VAL A 152 -7.07 -15.12 -8.01
N PRO A 153 -6.84 -15.92 -6.94
CA PRO A 153 -7.08 -15.46 -5.57
C PRO A 153 -6.27 -14.22 -5.20
N ALA A 154 -5.01 -14.14 -5.66
CA ALA A 154 -4.17 -12.99 -5.40
C ALA A 154 -4.74 -11.70 -6.02
N VAL A 155 -5.24 -11.75 -7.25
CA VAL A 155 -5.89 -10.61 -7.91
C VAL A 155 -7.10 -10.15 -7.09
N GLN A 156 -7.94 -11.07 -6.62
CA GLN A 156 -9.09 -10.74 -5.80
C GLN A 156 -8.71 -10.09 -4.47
N GLU A 157 -7.71 -10.63 -3.77
CA GLU A 157 -7.24 -10.09 -2.49
C GLU A 157 -6.66 -8.68 -2.63
N PHE A 158 -5.80 -8.46 -3.63
CA PHE A 158 -5.20 -7.14 -3.86
C PHE A 158 -6.24 -6.13 -4.35
N SER A 159 -7.17 -6.53 -5.19
CA SER A 159 -8.30 -5.69 -5.61
C SER A 159 -9.21 -5.34 -4.43
N ALA A 160 -9.41 -6.26 -3.48
CA ALA A 160 -10.20 -6.05 -2.27
C ALA A 160 -9.49 -5.18 -1.20
N GLY A 161 -8.21 -4.84 -1.38
CA GLY A 161 -7.49 -3.94 -0.49
C GLY A 161 -6.42 -4.60 0.38
N LYS A 162 -5.78 -5.65 -0.13
CA LYS A 162 -4.53 -6.17 0.46
C LYS A 162 -3.42 -5.14 0.26
N VAL A 163 -2.71 -4.81 1.34
CA VAL A 163 -1.67 -3.77 1.37
C VAL A 163 -0.31 -4.41 1.64
N GLU A 164 0.70 -4.02 0.85
CA GLU A 164 2.10 -4.34 1.13
C GLU A 164 2.65 -3.34 2.14
N TYR A 165 3.44 -3.83 3.09
CA TYR A 165 4.21 -3.01 4.02
C TYR A 165 5.69 -3.41 4.00
N ARG A 166 6.55 -2.41 4.19
CA ARG A 166 8.00 -2.57 4.32
C ARG A 166 8.59 -1.40 5.13
N ASN A 167 9.68 -1.67 5.84
CA ASN A 167 10.53 -0.65 6.45
C ASN A 167 11.71 -0.30 5.54
#